data_142fefeee1502cdf5d120842b065581b
#
_entry.id   142fefeee1502cdf5d120842b065581b
#
_cell.length_a   1.000
_cell.length_b   1.000
_cell.length_c   1.000
_cell.angle_alpha   90.00
_cell.angle_beta   90.00
_cell.angle_gamma   90.00
#
_symmetry.space_group_name_H-M   'P 1'
#
loop_
_entity.id
_entity.type
_entity.pdbx_description
1 polymer ?
#
loop_
_entity_poly.entity_id
_entity_poly.type
_entity_poly.pdbx_seq_one_letter_code
_entity_poly.pdbx_strand_id
1 'polypeptide(L)'
;LLMEGYVHFSPAGSMHAIQTTGSDLRYGYIGFDFDSTTHDADIVALKRFYESTKVFSAGNCRELLAPLTKNLDEIYNRGEFYNSMVAAYIKQMLITVYRAFTQTKTATYFDVINPDSSSRAFSTAANYIAEHIYEKIKIGQMCEELGYTPSYISNTFKKATGLTVQKYINNLKMQKAIEMMQY
;
A
#
# COMPACT_ATOMS: atom_id res chain seq x y z
N LEU A 1 4.32 7.81 4.85
CA LEU A 1 3.79 8.80 3.94
C LEU A 1 2.99 8.11 2.85
N LEU A 2 1.70 8.36 2.78
CA LEU A 2 0.86 7.85 1.68
C LEU A 2 1.02 8.75 0.48
N MET A 3 1.11 8.15 -0.69
CA MET A 3 1.25 8.84 -1.97
C MET A 3 0.09 8.44 -2.87
N GLU A 4 -0.06 9.13 -4.00
CA GLU A 4 -1.05 8.76 -5.01
C GLU A 4 -0.91 7.27 -5.40
N GLY A 5 -2.02 6.55 -5.38
CA GLY A 5 -2.05 5.11 -5.65
C GLY A 5 -1.69 4.22 -4.45
N TYR A 6 -1.49 4.78 -3.26
CA TYR A 6 -1.28 4.01 -2.04
C TYR A 6 -2.59 3.64 -1.36
N VAL A 7 -2.61 2.48 -0.75
CA VAL A 7 -3.69 2.00 0.11
C VAL A 7 -3.16 1.82 1.51
N HIS A 8 -3.92 2.26 2.48
CA HIS A 8 -3.65 2.06 3.88
C HIS A 8 -4.75 1.18 4.48
N PHE A 9 -4.35 0.13 5.17
CA PHE A 9 -5.25 -0.71 5.94
C PHE A 9 -5.08 -0.44 7.43
N SER A 10 -6.20 -0.22 8.11
CA SER A 10 -6.27 -0.08 9.56
C SER A 10 -7.23 -1.12 10.12
N PRO A 11 -6.79 -2.01 11.02
CA PRO A 11 -7.67 -2.97 11.68
C PRO A 11 -8.78 -2.28 12.48
N ALA A 12 -9.87 -3.00 12.72
CA ALA A 12 -10.94 -2.52 13.58
C ALA A 12 -10.39 -2.16 14.98
N GLY A 13 -10.85 -1.02 15.51
CA GLY A 13 -10.41 -0.51 16.80
C GLY A 13 -9.05 0.17 16.82
N SER A 14 -8.31 0.20 15.72
CA SER A 14 -7.05 0.95 15.65
C SER A 14 -7.31 2.46 15.52
N MET A 15 -6.58 3.26 16.28
CA MET A 15 -6.57 4.71 16.11
C MET A 15 -5.63 5.09 14.96
N HIS A 16 -6.12 5.91 14.06
CA HIS A 16 -5.33 6.44 12.96
C HIS A 16 -5.73 7.89 12.68
N ALA A 17 -4.80 8.65 12.14
CA ALA A 17 -5.04 10.01 11.70
C ALA A 17 -4.46 10.20 10.29
N ILE A 18 -5.17 10.95 9.46
CA ILE A 18 -4.70 11.35 8.14
C ILE A 18 -4.30 12.81 8.24
N GLN A 19 -3.03 13.09 7.95
CA GLN A 19 -2.50 14.43 7.93
C GLN A 19 -1.90 14.71 6.56
N THR A 20 -2.28 15.83 5.95
CA THR A 20 -1.71 16.30 4.69
C THR A 20 -0.64 17.34 4.92
N THR A 21 0.38 17.33 4.09
CA THR A 21 1.41 18.38 4.03
C THR A 21 1.16 19.38 2.90
N GLY A 22 0.09 19.19 2.12
CA GLY A 22 -0.31 20.04 1.00
C GLY A 22 -1.80 20.36 1.01
N SER A 23 -2.24 21.20 0.06
CA SER A 23 -3.60 21.72 0.00
C SER A 23 -4.62 20.73 -0.57
N ASP A 24 -4.20 19.74 -1.37
CA ASP A 24 -5.11 18.88 -2.14
C ASP A 24 -4.90 17.41 -1.81
N LEU A 25 -5.51 16.94 -0.73
CA LEU A 25 -5.63 15.51 -0.44
C LEU A 25 -6.99 15.01 -0.92
N ARG A 26 -6.98 14.07 -1.86
CA ARG A 26 -8.16 13.27 -2.23
C ARG A 26 -7.95 11.84 -1.77
N TYR A 27 -8.84 11.35 -0.95
CA TYR A 27 -8.83 9.96 -0.52
C TYR A 27 -10.25 9.42 -0.42
N GLY A 28 -10.38 8.12 -0.65
CA GLY A 28 -11.60 7.36 -0.36
C GLY A 28 -11.30 6.37 0.75
N TYR A 29 -12.29 6.06 1.57
CA TYR A 29 -12.19 4.98 2.54
C TYR A 29 -13.37 4.03 2.41
N ILE A 30 -13.13 2.77 2.73
CA ILE A 30 -14.15 1.73 2.77
C ILE A 30 -14.00 1.01 4.10
N GLY A 31 -15.05 1.04 4.90
CA GLY A 31 -15.20 0.15 6.03
C GLY A 31 -15.87 -1.15 5.57
N PHE A 32 -15.35 -2.29 6.02
CA PHE A 32 -15.91 -3.60 5.70
C PHE A 32 -15.86 -4.52 6.92
N ASP A 33 -16.77 -5.48 6.94
CA ASP A 33 -16.78 -6.57 7.89
C ASP A 33 -17.01 -7.89 7.13
N PHE A 34 -16.62 -8.99 7.74
CA PHE A 34 -16.76 -10.30 7.16
C PHE A 34 -17.92 -11.05 7.77
N ASP A 35 -18.84 -11.52 6.94
CA ASP A 35 -19.88 -12.42 7.38
C ASP A 35 -19.28 -13.69 7.99
N SER A 36 -19.60 -13.92 9.27
CA SER A 36 -19.11 -15.08 10.02
C SER A 36 -19.73 -16.40 9.56
N THR A 37 -20.83 -16.34 8.81
CA THR A 37 -21.58 -17.52 8.32
C THR A 37 -21.17 -17.92 6.90
N THR A 38 -20.29 -17.17 6.26
CA THR A 38 -19.90 -17.44 4.87
C THR A 38 -19.13 -18.76 4.73
N HIS A 39 -19.44 -19.50 3.70
CA HIS A 39 -18.72 -20.71 3.27
C HIS A 39 -17.84 -20.47 2.03
N ASP A 40 -17.76 -19.23 1.53
CA ASP A 40 -16.86 -18.86 0.44
C ASP A 40 -15.41 -18.95 0.92
N ALA A 41 -14.66 -19.91 0.34
CA ALA A 41 -13.28 -20.18 0.75
C ALA A 41 -12.35 -18.96 0.61
N ASP A 42 -12.56 -18.13 -0.41
CA ASP A 42 -11.78 -16.91 -0.62
C ASP A 42 -12.07 -15.88 0.47
N ILE A 43 -13.35 -15.71 0.82
CA ILE A 43 -13.75 -14.78 1.90
C ILE A 43 -13.19 -15.26 3.24
N VAL A 44 -13.24 -16.55 3.52
CA VAL A 44 -12.63 -17.13 4.75
C VAL A 44 -11.12 -16.88 4.80
N ALA A 45 -10.43 -17.04 3.67
CA ALA A 45 -8.99 -16.77 3.59
C ALA A 45 -8.67 -15.28 3.78
N LEU A 46 -9.41 -14.39 3.13
CA LEU A 46 -9.28 -12.93 3.28
C LEU A 46 -9.56 -12.50 4.72
N LYS A 47 -10.64 -13.00 5.33
CA LYS A 47 -10.98 -12.74 6.73
C LYS A 47 -9.80 -13.07 7.64
N ARG A 48 -9.26 -14.28 7.55
CA ARG A 48 -8.09 -14.71 8.34
C ARG A 48 -6.89 -13.78 8.16
N PHE A 49 -6.61 -13.38 6.92
CA PHE A 49 -5.53 -12.46 6.62
C PHE A 49 -5.75 -11.10 7.27
N TYR A 50 -6.88 -10.46 7.04
CA TYR A 50 -7.16 -9.10 7.53
C TYR A 50 -7.30 -9.03 9.05
N GLU A 51 -7.89 -10.04 9.69
CA GLU A 51 -8.00 -10.11 11.16
C GLU A 51 -6.64 -10.35 11.85
N SER A 52 -5.72 -11.06 11.18
CA SER A 52 -4.37 -11.30 11.72
C SER A 52 -3.37 -10.22 11.37
N THR A 53 -3.73 -9.30 10.46
CA THR A 53 -2.80 -8.31 9.93
C THR A 53 -2.90 -7.02 10.72
N LYS A 54 -1.74 -6.51 11.15
CA LYS A 54 -1.60 -5.18 11.74
C LYS A 54 -1.77 -4.09 10.66
N VAL A 55 -1.76 -2.82 11.09
CA VAL A 55 -1.72 -1.67 10.18
C VAL A 55 -0.64 -1.85 9.13
N PHE A 56 -0.99 -1.67 7.87
CA PHE A 56 -0.04 -1.69 6.77
C PHE A 56 -0.39 -0.69 5.67
N SER A 57 0.60 -0.36 4.85
CA SER A 57 0.41 0.43 3.63
C SER A 57 1.00 -0.33 2.45
N ALA A 58 0.27 -0.38 1.35
CA ALA A 58 0.74 -0.95 0.09
C ALA A 58 0.74 0.14 -0.99
N GLY A 59 1.82 0.19 -1.77
CA GLY A 59 1.96 1.11 -2.90
C GLY A 59 1.55 0.49 -4.22
N ASN A 60 1.39 1.34 -5.24
CA ASN A 60 1.05 0.95 -6.61
C ASN A 60 -0.27 0.15 -6.74
N CYS A 61 -1.28 0.56 -5.98
CA CYS A 61 -2.62 -0.03 -6.05
C CYS A 61 -3.56 0.75 -6.98
N ARG A 62 -3.05 1.33 -8.07
CA ARG A 62 -3.88 2.08 -9.06
C ARG A 62 -5.00 1.23 -9.66
N GLU A 63 -4.82 -0.07 -9.70
CA GLU A 63 -5.85 -1.03 -10.12
C GLU A 63 -7.13 -0.98 -9.27
N LEU A 64 -7.05 -0.42 -8.06
CA LEU A 64 -8.21 -0.23 -7.20
C LEU A 64 -9.13 0.91 -7.64
N LEU A 65 -8.65 1.85 -8.45
CA LEU A 65 -9.46 3.00 -8.86
C LEU A 65 -10.69 2.57 -9.66
N ALA A 66 -10.56 1.62 -10.57
CA ALA A 66 -11.67 1.15 -11.39
C ALA A 66 -12.76 0.43 -10.56
N PRO A 67 -12.45 -0.57 -9.73
CA PRO A 67 -13.47 -1.20 -8.88
C PRO A 67 -14.03 -0.25 -7.82
N LEU A 68 -13.24 0.71 -7.30
CA LEU A 68 -13.71 1.73 -6.38
C LEU A 68 -14.75 2.64 -7.05
N THR A 69 -14.46 3.15 -8.23
CA THR A 69 -15.39 4.01 -8.98
C THR A 69 -16.68 3.27 -9.29
N LYS A 70 -16.58 2.03 -9.80
CA LYS A 70 -17.76 1.19 -10.07
C LYS A 70 -18.57 0.88 -8.82
N ASN A 71 -17.91 0.64 -7.70
CA ASN A 71 -18.57 0.44 -6.41
C ASN A 71 -19.38 1.67 -5.98
N LEU A 72 -18.80 2.86 -6.12
CA LEU A 72 -19.50 4.12 -5.83
C LEU A 72 -20.69 4.35 -6.76
N ASP A 73 -20.52 4.04 -8.05
CA ASP A 73 -21.62 4.13 -9.04
C ASP A 73 -22.79 3.20 -8.67
N GLU A 74 -22.52 1.98 -8.25
CA GLU A 74 -23.55 1.03 -7.80
C GLU A 74 -24.25 1.53 -6.55
N ILE A 75 -23.52 2.04 -5.56
CA ILE A 75 -24.10 2.57 -4.33
C ILE A 75 -24.97 3.78 -4.62
N TYR A 76 -24.58 4.63 -5.56
CA TYR A 76 -25.31 5.85 -5.93
C TYR A 76 -26.57 5.54 -6.74
N ASN A 77 -26.45 4.72 -7.77
CA ASN A 77 -27.54 4.44 -8.73
C ASN A 77 -28.51 3.38 -8.22
N ARG A 78 -28.06 2.47 -7.36
CA ARG A 78 -28.86 1.38 -6.75
C ARG A 78 -29.68 0.60 -7.76
N GLY A 79 -29.03 0.16 -8.84
CA GLY A 79 -29.64 -0.68 -9.87
C GLY A 79 -30.10 -2.04 -9.32
N GLU A 80 -30.76 -2.79 -10.16
CA GLU A 80 -31.12 -4.17 -9.80
C GLU A 80 -29.86 -4.98 -9.46
N PHE A 81 -29.91 -5.78 -8.39
CA PHE A 81 -28.76 -6.54 -7.86
C PHE A 81 -27.57 -5.70 -7.35
N TYR A 82 -27.74 -4.40 -7.07
CA TYR A 82 -26.63 -3.53 -6.63
C TYR A 82 -25.87 -4.08 -5.41
N ASN A 83 -26.55 -4.71 -4.44
CA ASN A 83 -25.87 -5.30 -3.29
C ASN A 83 -24.87 -6.40 -3.69
N SER A 84 -25.22 -7.23 -4.66
CA SER A 84 -24.32 -8.27 -5.19
C SER A 84 -23.15 -7.67 -5.93
N MET A 85 -23.38 -6.61 -6.69
CA MET A 85 -22.31 -5.88 -7.40
C MET A 85 -21.36 -5.17 -6.45
N VAL A 86 -21.90 -4.48 -5.43
CA VAL A 86 -21.11 -3.86 -4.37
C VAL A 86 -20.23 -4.89 -3.65
N ALA A 87 -20.79 -6.04 -3.27
CA ALA A 87 -20.05 -7.12 -2.63
C ALA A 87 -18.93 -7.66 -3.54
N ALA A 88 -19.21 -7.83 -4.83
CA ALA A 88 -18.22 -8.29 -5.82
C ALA A 88 -17.06 -7.30 -5.96
N TYR A 89 -17.33 -6.00 -6.07
CA TYR A 89 -16.29 -4.98 -6.15
C TYR A 89 -15.47 -4.86 -4.87
N ILE A 90 -16.11 -4.97 -3.69
CA ILE A 90 -15.38 -5.02 -2.41
C ILE A 90 -14.49 -6.26 -2.35
N LYS A 91 -15.00 -7.45 -2.69
CA LYS A 91 -14.20 -8.68 -2.75
C LYS A 91 -13.00 -8.51 -3.68
N GLN A 92 -13.22 -7.95 -4.89
CA GLN A 92 -12.13 -7.66 -5.83
C GLN A 92 -11.08 -6.73 -5.25
N MET A 93 -11.49 -5.63 -4.59
CA MET A 93 -10.57 -4.70 -3.96
C MET A 93 -9.77 -5.35 -2.84
N LEU A 94 -10.40 -6.13 -1.96
CA LEU A 94 -9.72 -6.85 -0.88
C LEU A 94 -8.68 -7.84 -1.43
N ILE A 95 -9.00 -8.59 -2.48
CA ILE A 95 -8.06 -9.49 -3.15
C ILE A 95 -6.89 -8.71 -3.76
N THR A 96 -7.16 -7.56 -4.39
CA THR A 96 -6.11 -6.73 -4.99
C THR A 96 -5.14 -6.19 -3.94
N VAL A 97 -5.67 -5.69 -2.82
CA VAL A 97 -4.84 -5.22 -1.69
C VAL A 97 -4.05 -6.38 -1.07
N TYR A 98 -4.69 -7.53 -0.86
CA TYR A 98 -4.01 -8.74 -0.38
C TYR A 98 -2.84 -9.13 -1.28
N ARG A 99 -3.04 -9.15 -2.59
CA ARG A 99 -1.99 -9.45 -3.57
C ARG A 99 -0.88 -8.41 -3.55
N ALA A 100 -1.23 -7.13 -3.54
CA ALA A 100 -0.24 -6.05 -3.44
C ALA A 100 0.63 -6.17 -2.18
N PHE A 101 0.04 -6.57 -1.05
CA PHE A 101 0.76 -6.76 0.20
C PHE A 101 1.61 -8.03 0.22
N THR A 102 1.08 -9.16 -0.26
CA THR A 102 1.77 -10.46 -0.22
C THR A 102 2.77 -10.65 -1.36
N GLN A 103 2.55 -9.99 -2.50
CA GLN A 103 3.38 -10.11 -3.70
C GLN A 103 4.55 -9.12 -3.72
N THR A 104 4.70 -8.27 -2.72
CA THR A 104 5.88 -7.41 -2.58
C THR A 104 7.19 -8.22 -2.48
N LYS A 105 7.09 -9.53 -2.37
CA LYS A 105 8.22 -10.47 -2.37
C LYS A 105 8.45 -11.23 -3.69
N THR A 106 7.58 -11.06 -4.69
CA THR A 106 7.72 -11.75 -5.98
C THR A 106 7.44 -10.76 -7.12
N ALA A 107 8.41 -10.54 -7.99
CA ALA A 107 8.21 -9.75 -9.20
C ALA A 107 7.01 -10.30 -9.98
N THR A 108 5.98 -9.47 -10.19
CA THR A 108 4.80 -9.88 -10.92
C THR A 108 5.09 -9.97 -12.41
N TYR A 109 4.35 -10.83 -13.12
CA TYR A 109 4.41 -10.97 -14.58
C TYR A 109 4.26 -9.63 -15.33
N PHE A 110 3.55 -8.66 -14.74
CA PHE A 110 3.42 -7.28 -15.27
C PHE A 110 4.70 -6.46 -15.16
N ASP A 111 5.55 -6.69 -14.14
CA ASP A 111 6.87 -6.06 -14.05
C ASP A 111 7.82 -6.57 -15.14
N VAL A 112 7.55 -7.76 -15.68
CA VAL A 112 8.30 -8.36 -16.79
C VAL A 112 7.89 -7.75 -18.14
N ILE A 113 6.62 -7.35 -18.30
CA ILE A 113 6.10 -6.80 -19.57
C ILE A 113 6.30 -5.27 -19.67
N ASN A 114 6.35 -4.56 -18.55
CA ASN A 114 6.60 -3.11 -18.51
C ASN A 114 7.57 -2.75 -17.41
N PRO A 115 8.85 -3.10 -17.55
CA PRO A 115 9.86 -2.76 -16.55
C PRO A 115 10.23 -1.28 -16.69
N ASP A 116 9.45 -0.39 -16.07
CA ASP A 116 10.05 0.87 -15.67
C ASP A 116 11.10 0.53 -14.60
N SER A 117 12.36 0.40 -15.03
CA SER A 117 13.50 0.08 -14.18
C SER A 117 13.60 1.00 -12.96
N SER A 118 13.08 2.19 -13.07
CA SER A 118 12.95 3.21 -12.04
C SER A 118 11.96 2.80 -10.93
N SER A 119 10.80 2.26 -11.31
CA SER A 119 9.77 1.81 -10.34
C SER A 119 10.25 0.60 -9.53
N ARG A 120 10.96 -0.34 -10.18
CA ARG A 120 11.56 -1.50 -9.52
C ARG A 120 12.67 -1.09 -8.55
N ALA A 121 13.59 -0.23 -8.99
CA ALA A 121 14.67 0.27 -8.15
C ALA A 121 14.14 1.02 -6.91
N PHE A 122 13.07 1.80 -7.08
CA PHE A 122 12.40 2.46 -5.96
C PHE A 122 11.83 1.43 -4.96
N SER A 123 11.04 0.46 -5.43
CA SER A 123 10.41 -0.55 -4.57
C SER A 123 11.46 -1.38 -3.83
N THR A 124 12.53 -1.80 -4.52
CA THR A 124 13.61 -2.58 -3.91
C THR A 124 14.32 -1.79 -2.80
N ALA A 125 14.65 -0.53 -3.07
CA ALA A 125 15.32 0.31 -2.08
C ALA A 125 14.39 0.73 -0.92
N ALA A 126 13.10 0.96 -1.19
CA ALA A 126 12.11 1.26 -0.16
C ALA A 126 11.89 0.06 0.78
N ASN A 127 11.87 -1.17 0.24
CA ASN A 127 11.78 -2.40 1.04
C ASN A 127 13.03 -2.57 1.92
N TYR A 128 14.22 -2.40 1.35
CA TYR A 128 15.46 -2.44 2.12
C TYR A 128 15.42 -1.45 3.29
N ILE A 129 15.00 -0.21 3.03
CA ILE A 129 14.87 0.82 4.07
C ILE A 129 13.87 0.38 5.16
N ALA A 130 12.74 -0.21 4.79
CA ALA A 130 11.74 -0.66 5.73
C ALA A 130 12.24 -1.83 6.60
N GLU A 131 12.98 -2.76 6.03
CA GLU A 131 13.57 -3.91 6.74
C GLU A 131 14.66 -3.49 7.73
N HIS A 132 15.43 -2.44 7.41
CA HIS A 132 16.55 -1.94 8.22
C HIS A 132 16.21 -0.65 8.99
N ILE A 133 14.91 -0.34 9.16
CA ILE A 133 14.47 0.98 9.67
C ILE A 133 14.99 1.27 11.09
N TYR A 134 15.21 0.25 11.89
CA TYR A 134 15.71 0.37 13.26
C TYR A 134 17.24 0.49 13.36
N GLU A 135 17.92 0.35 12.22
CA GLU A 135 19.37 0.42 12.13
C GLU A 135 19.84 1.75 11.56
N LYS A 136 21.17 1.94 11.54
CA LYS A 136 21.78 3.10 10.86
C LYS A 136 21.97 2.77 9.38
N ILE A 137 21.02 3.18 8.55
CA ILE A 137 21.07 2.98 7.10
C ILE A 137 22.11 3.92 6.48
N LYS A 138 23.12 3.36 5.83
CA LYS A 138 24.09 4.09 5.00
C LYS A 138 23.67 3.95 3.54
N ILE A 139 23.25 5.06 2.92
CA ILE A 139 22.72 5.05 1.54
C ILE A 139 23.72 4.44 0.54
N GLY A 140 25.00 4.72 0.68
CA GLY A 140 26.04 4.16 -0.20
C GLY A 140 26.10 2.64 -0.09
N GLN A 141 26.09 2.08 1.12
CA GLN A 141 26.11 0.64 1.36
C GLN A 141 24.84 -0.04 0.83
N MET A 142 23.68 0.54 1.11
CA MET A 142 22.41 0.08 0.55
C MET A 142 22.44 0.01 -0.99
N CYS A 143 22.96 1.06 -1.63
CA CYS A 143 23.04 1.10 -3.07
C CYS A 143 23.98 0.02 -3.63
N GLU A 144 25.12 -0.23 -2.97
CA GLU A 144 26.07 -1.27 -3.33
C GLU A 144 25.46 -2.66 -3.21
N GLU A 145 24.79 -2.96 -2.09
CA GLU A 145 24.12 -4.24 -1.86
C GLU A 145 22.98 -4.51 -2.85
N LEU A 146 22.27 -3.46 -3.27
CA LEU A 146 21.18 -3.57 -4.23
C LEU A 146 21.64 -3.50 -5.71
N GLY A 147 22.92 -3.30 -5.96
CA GLY A 147 23.48 -3.21 -7.32
C GLY A 147 23.11 -1.91 -8.07
N TYR A 148 22.84 -0.82 -7.35
CA TYR A 148 22.49 0.48 -7.93
C TYR A 148 23.51 1.56 -7.60
N THR A 149 23.61 2.58 -8.45
CA THR A 149 24.39 3.78 -8.11
C THR A 149 23.60 4.71 -7.19
N PRO A 150 24.26 5.43 -6.25
CA PRO A 150 23.59 6.40 -5.40
C PRO A 150 22.83 7.49 -6.16
N SER A 151 23.37 7.95 -7.28
CA SER A 151 22.74 8.95 -8.16
C SER A 151 21.44 8.41 -8.77
N TYR A 152 21.44 7.16 -9.23
CA TYR A 152 20.27 6.53 -9.80
C TYR A 152 19.14 6.38 -8.76
N ILE A 153 19.46 5.87 -7.57
CA ILE A 153 18.50 5.75 -6.47
C ILE A 153 17.98 7.12 -6.02
N SER A 154 18.87 8.13 -5.91
CA SER A 154 18.47 9.49 -5.54
C SER A 154 17.45 10.07 -6.53
N ASN A 155 17.71 9.95 -7.83
CA ASN A 155 16.80 10.41 -8.88
C ASN A 155 15.48 9.62 -8.87
N THR A 156 15.54 8.32 -8.66
CA THR A 156 14.39 7.44 -8.57
C THR A 156 13.48 7.84 -7.41
N PHE A 157 14.04 8.06 -6.21
CA PHE A 157 13.27 8.52 -5.05
C PHE A 157 12.66 9.90 -5.29
N LYS A 158 13.43 10.83 -5.84
CA LYS A 158 12.93 12.19 -6.13
C LYS A 158 11.78 12.17 -7.14
N LYS A 159 11.88 11.33 -8.17
CA LYS A 159 10.82 11.14 -9.18
C LYS A 159 9.58 10.47 -8.59
N ALA A 160 9.76 9.44 -7.77
CA ALA A 160 8.66 8.66 -7.21
C ALA A 160 7.98 9.35 -6.02
N THR A 161 8.73 10.11 -5.19
CA THR A 161 8.26 10.61 -3.91
C THR A 161 8.36 12.12 -3.73
N GLY A 162 9.04 12.81 -4.63
CA GLY A 162 9.41 14.21 -4.44
C GLY A 162 10.46 14.45 -3.33
N LEU A 163 10.90 13.40 -2.65
CA LEU A 163 11.82 13.48 -1.51
C LEU A 163 13.21 12.94 -1.87
N THR A 164 14.22 13.41 -1.13
CA THR A 164 15.51 12.74 -1.13
C THR A 164 15.44 11.43 -0.34
N VAL A 165 16.30 10.45 -0.64
CA VAL A 165 16.38 9.18 0.09
C VAL A 165 16.51 9.40 1.59
N GLN A 166 17.39 10.32 2.00
CA GLN A 166 17.58 10.63 3.43
C GLN A 166 16.32 11.18 4.09
N LYS A 167 15.59 12.07 3.40
CA LYS A 167 14.33 12.63 3.92
C LYS A 167 13.25 11.54 4.01
N TYR A 168 13.21 10.61 3.05
CA TYR A 168 12.32 9.47 3.08
C TYR A 168 12.61 8.56 4.29
N ILE A 169 13.89 8.20 4.53
CA ILE A 169 14.31 7.42 5.71
C ILE A 169 13.91 8.13 7.01
N ASN A 170 14.18 9.43 7.13
CA ASN A 170 13.87 10.18 8.33
C ASN A 170 12.36 10.23 8.60
N ASN A 171 11.55 10.42 7.57
CA ASN A 171 10.09 10.41 7.69
C ASN A 171 9.58 9.04 8.15
N LEU A 172 10.11 7.97 7.59
CA LEU A 172 9.72 6.61 7.97
C LEU A 172 10.13 6.29 9.43
N LYS A 173 11.33 6.70 9.84
CA LYS A 173 11.78 6.56 11.24
C LYS A 173 10.89 7.34 12.21
N MET A 174 10.50 8.55 11.85
CA MET A 174 9.60 9.37 12.66
C MET A 174 8.23 8.70 12.81
N GLN A 175 7.67 8.16 11.73
CA GLN A 175 6.42 7.40 11.79
C GLN A 175 6.53 6.20 12.73
N LYS A 176 7.61 5.42 12.61
CA LYS A 176 7.84 4.27 13.49
C LYS A 176 8.01 4.67 14.96
N ALA A 177 8.70 5.79 15.24
CA ALA A 177 8.82 6.31 16.58
C ALA A 177 7.46 6.73 17.17
N ILE A 178 6.60 7.38 16.39
CA ILE A 178 5.24 7.75 16.81
C ILE A 178 4.40 6.50 17.09
N GLU A 179 4.45 5.49 16.21
CA GLU A 179 3.76 4.22 16.43
C GLU A 179 4.18 3.55 17.75
N MET A 180 5.49 3.57 18.07
CA MET A 180 6.02 2.98 19.31
C MET A 180 5.65 3.77 20.59
N MET A 181 5.39 5.06 20.48
CA MET A 181 4.98 5.90 21.64
C MET A 181 3.47 5.80 21.94
N GLN A 182 2.69 5.22 21.06
CA GLN A 182 1.24 5.05 21.24
C GLN A 182 0.86 3.74 21.96
N TYR A 183 1.85 2.94 22.33
CA TYR A 183 1.73 1.72 23.14
C TYR A 183 2.49 1.88 24.47
#